data_50a808be63af31b7d0aa3c1ef41ef356
#
_entry.id   50a808be63af31b7d0aa3c1ef41ef356
#
_cell.length_a   1.000
_cell.length_b   1.000
_cell.length_c   1.000
_cell.angle_alpha   90.00
_cell.angle_beta   90.00
_cell.angle_gamma   90.00
#
_symmetry.space_group_name_H-M   'P 1'
#
loop_
_entity.id
_entity.type
_entity.pdbx_description
1 polymer ?
#
loop_
_entity_poly.entity_id
_entity_poly.type
_entity_poly.pdbx_seq_one_letter_code
_entity_poly.pdbx_strand_id
1 'polypeptide(L)'
;MVFKKKQRNFKKRKPVRKRIVRTLKSRGVVRILKTGMYILPIILLMFGAWHLYHELLKSPYLAIKEIKIAGNRKVSMAEVLELAGVNVGDNLLKVNVAEIKKSVRLNPWISEVRVTRNFPDRINIEIKERKPIAFINLDGLYFVDETGIIFKKISLEDELDLPVITGLKREDIEEGAKTSELAIQAVNLLHILAKKGIFANEELSEINVDKTYGLTLYTMQQGTRIELGEGEFTDKIARLERVINSRNGLAGVELIGLNYNKGVVVKLTSGELKQEAGKSREEGKRTKIKV
;
A
#
# COMPACT_ATOMS: atom_id res chain seq x y z
N MET A 1 18.43 -121.84 -27.76
CA MET A 1 17.45 -120.77 -27.66
C MET A 1 18.11 -119.51 -27.07
N VAL A 2 18.40 -118.49 -27.85
CA VAL A 2 19.16 -117.34 -27.38
C VAL A 2 18.20 -116.14 -27.39
N PHE A 3 17.90 -115.55 -26.21
CA PHE A 3 17.06 -114.41 -26.10
C PHE A 3 17.87 -113.09 -26.31
N LYS A 4 17.57 -112.37 -27.37
CA LYS A 4 18.15 -111.02 -27.65
C LYS A 4 17.46 -109.96 -26.79
N LYS A 5 18.16 -109.35 -25.89
CA LYS A 5 17.71 -108.19 -25.06
C LYS A 5 17.75 -106.94 -25.88
N LYS A 6 16.58 -106.32 -26.10
CA LYS A 6 16.40 -105.04 -26.84
C LYS A 6 16.74 -103.86 -25.93
N GLN A 7 17.83 -103.20 -26.19
CA GLN A 7 18.19 -101.92 -25.47
C GLN A 7 17.30 -100.75 -25.92
N ARG A 8 16.60 -100.13 -24.98
CA ARG A 8 15.84 -98.89 -25.21
C ARG A 8 16.79 -97.71 -25.03
N ASN A 9 17.04 -96.98 -26.13
CA ASN A 9 17.75 -95.70 -26.10
C ASN A 9 16.88 -94.58 -25.47
N PHE A 10 17.20 -94.10 -24.27
CA PHE A 10 16.62 -92.95 -23.67
C PHE A 10 17.30 -91.69 -24.25
N LYS A 11 16.61 -90.97 -25.11
CA LYS A 11 17.00 -89.64 -25.54
C LYS A 11 16.93 -88.64 -24.34
N LYS A 12 18.09 -88.20 -23.87
CA LYS A 12 18.20 -87.17 -22.85
C LYS A 12 17.53 -85.84 -23.34
N ARG A 13 16.38 -85.52 -22.79
CA ARG A 13 15.73 -84.19 -23.03
C ARG A 13 16.61 -83.10 -22.45
N LYS A 14 17.09 -82.11 -23.27
CA LYS A 14 17.83 -80.97 -22.84
C LYS A 14 16.92 -80.06 -21.99
N PRO A 15 17.38 -79.49 -20.84
CA PRO A 15 16.53 -78.78 -19.93
C PRO A 15 16.05 -77.48 -20.56
N VAL A 16 14.74 -77.26 -20.69
CA VAL A 16 14.04 -76.12 -21.22
C VAL A 16 14.38 -74.80 -20.43
N ARG A 17 14.88 -74.99 -19.21
CA ARG A 17 15.20 -73.86 -18.29
C ARG A 17 16.25 -72.87 -18.80
N LYS A 18 17.23 -73.27 -19.58
CA LYS A 18 18.30 -72.41 -20.08
C LYS A 18 17.84 -71.47 -21.20
N ARG A 19 16.80 -71.81 -21.94
CA ARG A 19 16.30 -70.93 -23.06
C ARG A 19 15.44 -69.80 -22.60
N ILE A 20 14.64 -69.97 -21.52
CA ILE A 20 13.75 -68.91 -20.95
C ILE A 20 14.57 -67.83 -20.28
N VAL A 21 15.62 -68.18 -19.51
CA VAL A 21 16.48 -67.23 -18.81
C VAL A 21 17.28 -66.38 -19.79
N ARG A 22 17.72 -66.88 -20.91
CA ARG A 22 18.46 -66.11 -21.94
C ARG A 22 17.55 -65.11 -22.66
N THR A 23 16.30 -65.44 -22.96
CA THR A 23 15.36 -64.51 -23.65
C THR A 23 14.83 -63.44 -22.74
N LEU A 24 14.64 -63.72 -21.44
CA LEU A 24 14.25 -62.69 -20.45
C LEU A 24 15.39 -61.71 -20.21
N LYS A 25 16.64 -62.18 -20.11
CA LYS A 25 17.81 -61.31 -19.94
C LYS A 25 18.03 -60.40 -21.16
N SER A 26 17.84 -60.89 -22.38
CA SER A 26 17.95 -60.11 -23.61
C SER A 26 16.83 -59.09 -23.76
N ARG A 27 15.58 -59.42 -23.41
CA ARG A 27 14.45 -58.49 -23.45
C ARG A 27 14.57 -57.37 -22.41
N GLY A 28 15.11 -57.68 -21.21
CA GLY A 28 15.39 -56.66 -20.19
C GLY A 28 16.47 -55.67 -20.62
N VAL A 29 17.57 -56.20 -21.16
CA VAL A 29 18.69 -55.37 -21.68
C VAL A 29 18.24 -54.47 -22.84
N VAL A 30 17.43 -55.00 -23.77
CA VAL A 30 16.89 -54.19 -24.89
C VAL A 30 15.92 -53.08 -24.39
N ARG A 31 15.11 -53.33 -23.35
CA ARG A 31 14.26 -52.31 -22.75
C ARG A 31 15.10 -51.22 -22.07
N ILE A 32 16.12 -51.58 -21.29
CA ILE A 32 17.03 -50.68 -20.62
C ILE A 32 17.79 -49.83 -21.66
N LEU A 33 18.26 -50.41 -22.75
CA LEU A 33 18.89 -49.70 -23.85
C LEU A 33 17.94 -48.70 -24.54
N LYS A 34 16.69 -49.13 -24.80
CA LYS A 34 15.67 -48.26 -25.39
C LYS A 34 15.29 -47.10 -24.46
N THR A 35 15.06 -47.32 -23.16
CA THR A 35 14.76 -46.25 -22.19
C THR A 35 15.97 -45.34 -21.99
N GLY A 36 17.17 -45.88 -21.93
CA GLY A 36 18.40 -45.10 -21.86
C GLY A 36 18.63 -44.19 -23.08
N MET A 37 18.19 -44.61 -24.27
CA MET A 37 18.26 -43.81 -25.50
C MET A 37 17.39 -42.57 -25.44
N TYR A 38 16.29 -42.57 -24.66
CA TYR A 38 15.45 -41.36 -24.46
C TYR A 38 15.89 -40.53 -23.24
N ILE A 39 16.39 -41.18 -22.19
CA ILE A 39 16.79 -40.50 -20.95
C ILE A 39 18.12 -39.75 -21.12
N LEU A 40 19.07 -40.34 -21.83
CA LEU A 40 20.41 -39.79 -22.02
C LEU A 40 20.40 -38.39 -22.68
N PRO A 41 19.67 -38.14 -23.80
CA PRO A 41 19.58 -36.80 -24.38
C PRO A 41 18.90 -35.79 -23.46
N ILE A 42 17.92 -36.23 -22.64
CA ILE A 42 17.29 -35.31 -21.66
C ILE A 42 18.29 -34.90 -20.58
N ILE A 43 19.09 -35.83 -20.06
CA ILE A 43 20.14 -35.56 -19.08
C ILE A 43 21.20 -34.60 -19.69
N LEU A 44 21.63 -34.86 -20.92
CA LEU A 44 22.59 -34.00 -21.63
C LEU A 44 22.04 -32.61 -21.85
N LEU A 45 20.76 -32.47 -22.19
CA LEU A 45 20.07 -31.20 -22.38
C LEU A 45 19.96 -30.42 -21.07
N MET A 46 19.58 -31.11 -19.98
CA MET A 46 19.56 -30.52 -18.64
C MET A 46 20.95 -30.08 -18.17
N PHE A 47 21.96 -30.89 -18.40
CA PHE A 47 23.36 -30.56 -18.07
C PHE A 47 23.85 -29.38 -18.88
N GLY A 48 23.57 -29.31 -20.18
CA GLY A 48 23.90 -28.20 -21.05
C GLY A 48 23.20 -26.91 -20.64
N ALA A 49 21.89 -26.98 -20.31
CA ALA A 49 21.13 -25.85 -19.81
C ALA A 49 21.67 -25.35 -18.46
N TRP A 50 22.02 -26.27 -17.55
CA TRP A 50 22.62 -25.93 -16.25
C TRP A 50 24.00 -25.25 -16.44
N HIS A 51 24.84 -25.77 -17.32
CA HIS A 51 26.15 -25.18 -17.64
C HIS A 51 25.98 -23.79 -18.24
N LEU A 52 25.10 -23.65 -19.25
CA LEU A 52 24.80 -22.36 -19.88
C LEU A 52 24.30 -21.32 -18.85
N TYR A 53 23.38 -21.73 -17.96
CA TYR A 53 22.90 -20.87 -16.89
C TYR A 53 24.05 -20.38 -15.99
N HIS A 54 24.95 -21.26 -15.58
CA HIS A 54 26.11 -20.88 -14.76
C HIS A 54 27.07 -19.93 -15.47
N GLU A 55 27.28 -20.11 -16.78
CA GLU A 55 28.11 -19.18 -17.58
C GLU A 55 27.43 -17.81 -17.72
N LEU A 56 26.12 -17.76 -17.92
CA LEU A 56 25.36 -16.51 -17.95
C LEU A 56 25.44 -15.74 -16.62
N LEU A 57 25.46 -16.46 -15.48
CA LEU A 57 25.61 -15.82 -14.16
C LEU A 57 26.99 -15.17 -13.94
N LYS A 58 28.00 -15.53 -14.73
CA LYS A 58 29.38 -14.96 -14.69
C LYS A 58 29.60 -13.97 -15.81
N SER A 59 28.71 -13.92 -16.80
CA SER A 59 28.89 -13.16 -18.00
C SER A 59 28.92 -11.64 -17.72
N PRO A 60 29.94 -10.90 -18.15
CA PRO A 60 29.98 -9.45 -18.04
C PRO A 60 28.94 -8.75 -18.92
N TYR A 61 28.36 -9.48 -19.90
CA TYR A 61 27.26 -8.97 -20.74
C TYR A 61 25.99 -8.69 -19.98
N LEU A 62 25.76 -9.43 -18.89
CA LEU A 62 24.60 -9.26 -18.00
C LEU A 62 24.96 -8.48 -16.73
N ALA A 63 26.12 -7.85 -16.66
CA ALA A 63 26.47 -6.94 -15.59
C ALA A 63 25.66 -5.64 -15.72
N ILE A 64 25.06 -5.18 -14.62
CA ILE A 64 24.30 -3.94 -14.55
C ILE A 64 25.23 -2.78 -14.85
N LYS A 65 24.95 -2.02 -15.89
CA LYS A 65 25.66 -0.78 -16.25
C LYS A 65 24.87 0.46 -15.83
N GLU A 66 23.55 0.36 -15.74
CA GLU A 66 22.70 1.49 -15.43
C GLU A 66 21.58 1.09 -14.45
N ILE A 67 21.45 1.87 -13.37
CA ILE A 67 20.35 1.77 -12.40
C ILE A 67 19.53 3.05 -12.53
N LYS A 68 18.28 2.94 -13.00
CA LYS A 68 17.35 4.06 -13.09
C LYS A 68 16.42 4.06 -11.91
N ILE A 69 16.36 5.19 -11.19
CA ILE A 69 15.42 5.42 -10.10
C ILE A 69 14.48 6.53 -10.54
N ALA A 70 13.19 6.34 -10.37
CA ALA A 70 12.16 7.29 -10.73
C ALA A 70 11.05 7.37 -9.67
N GLY A 71 10.39 8.55 -9.59
CA GLY A 71 9.27 8.79 -8.68
C GLY A 71 9.70 9.31 -7.30
N ASN A 72 10.99 9.42 -7.04
CA ASN A 72 11.54 9.98 -5.82
C ASN A 72 11.49 11.53 -5.85
N ARG A 73 11.01 12.12 -4.74
CA ARG A 73 10.97 13.58 -4.51
C ARG A 73 11.54 13.93 -3.14
N LYS A 74 10.99 13.32 -2.08
CA LYS A 74 11.41 13.49 -0.69
C LYS A 74 12.53 12.50 -0.32
N VAL A 75 12.41 11.25 -0.78
CA VAL A 75 13.44 10.21 -0.57
C VAL A 75 14.57 10.43 -1.57
N SER A 76 15.81 10.51 -1.10
CA SER A 76 16.96 10.71 -1.99
C SER A 76 17.24 9.47 -2.83
N MET A 77 17.81 9.68 -4.04
CA MET A 77 18.22 8.58 -4.90
C MET A 77 19.26 7.67 -4.22
N ALA A 78 20.18 8.26 -3.43
CA ALA A 78 21.20 7.53 -2.68
C ALA A 78 20.57 6.58 -1.65
N GLU A 79 19.57 7.04 -0.91
CA GLU A 79 18.86 6.24 0.07
C GLU A 79 18.09 5.06 -0.57
N VAL A 80 17.43 5.31 -1.71
CA VAL A 80 16.75 4.23 -2.46
C VAL A 80 17.76 3.19 -2.94
N LEU A 81 18.94 3.63 -3.41
CA LEU A 81 19.99 2.73 -3.90
C LEU A 81 20.59 1.90 -2.75
N GLU A 82 20.83 2.51 -1.61
CA GLU A 82 21.31 1.84 -0.39
C GLU A 82 20.32 0.77 0.08
N LEU A 83 19.03 1.12 0.17
CA LEU A 83 17.98 0.17 0.54
C LEU A 83 17.81 -0.96 -0.49
N ALA A 84 18.01 -0.65 -1.77
CA ALA A 84 17.94 -1.65 -2.84
C ALA A 84 19.06 -2.68 -2.76
N GLY A 85 20.23 -2.30 -2.21
CA GLY A 85 21.39 -3.18 -2.08
C GLY A 85 21.91 -3.71 -3.41
N VAL A 86 21.73 -2.96 -4.51
CA VAL A 86 22.15 -3.32 -5.86
C VAL A 86 23.17 -2.34 -6.39
N ASN A 87 24.23 -2.84 -7.02
CA ASN A 87 25.33 -2.03 -7.51
C ASN A 87 25.56 -2.20 -9.02
N VAL A 88 26.16 -1.20 -9.62
CA VAL A 88 26.71 -1.31 -10.97
C VAL A 88 27.78 -2.40 -10.94
N GLY A 89 27.75 -3.31 -11.92
CA GLY A 89 28.60 -4.50 -11.98
C GLY A 89 27.95 -5.78 -11.47
N ASP A 90 26.87 -5.72 -10.70
CA ASP A 90 26.13 -6.91 -10.28
C ASP A 90 25.52 -7.61 -11.50
N ASN A 91 25.45 -8.95 -11.46
CA ASN A 91 24.81 -9.68 -12.55
C ASN A 91 23.29 -9.60 -12.46
N LEU A 92 22.64 -9.09 -13.51
CA LEU A 92 21.19 -8.83 -13.57
C LEU A 92 20.32 -10.06 -13.28
N LEU A 93 20.80 -11.28 -13.60
CA LEU A 93 20.08 -12.53 -13.28
C LEU A 93 20.14 -12.88 -11.79
N LYS A 94 21.23 -12.52 -11.10
CA LYS A 94 21.41 -12.78 -9.66
C LYS A 94 20.59 -11.83 -8.78
N VAL A 95 20.28 -10.63 -9.27
CA VAL A 95 19.53 -9.63 -8.50
C VAL A 95 18.13 -10.15 -8.14
N ASN A 96 17.81 -10.19 -6.86
CA ASN A 96 16.49 -10.61 -6.40
C ASN A 96 15.51 -9.41 -6.35
N VAL A 97 14.70 -9.27 -7.39
CA VAL A 97 13.71 -8.18 -7.51
C VAL A 97 12.72 -8.14 -6.33
N ALA A 98 12.33 -9.30 -5.78
CA ALA A 98 11.39 -9.37 -4.66
C ALA A 98 12.02 -8.83 -3.36
N GLU A 99 13.29 -9.11 -3.16
CA GLU A 99 14.08 -8.63 -2.04
C GLU A 99 14.28 -7.10 -2.11
N ILE A 100 14.67 -6.57 -3.27
CA ILE A 100 14.76 -5.13 -3.49
C ILE A 100 13.43 -4.45 -3.16
N LYS A 101 12.30 -4.96 -3.68
CA LYS A 101 10.98 -4.40 -3.37
C LYS A 101 10.69 -4.39 -1.87
N LYS A 102 11.04 -5.47 -1.18
CA LYS A 102 10.83 -5.59 0.27
C LYS A 102 11.69 -4.59 1.03
N SER A 103 12.97 -4.49 0.70
CA SER A 103 13.92 -3.60 1.39
C SER A 103 13.59 -2.13 1.16
N VAL A 104 13.34 -1.72 -0.09
CA VAL A 104 12.97 -0.34 -0.41
C VAL A 104 11.64 0.07 0.25
N ARG A 105 10.70 -0.85 0.41
CA ARG A 105 9.45 -0.62 1.16
C ARG A 105 9.62 -0.41 2.66
N LEU A 106 10.78 -0.70 3.23
CA LEU A 106 11.05 -0.41 4.64
C LEU A 106 11.10 1.10 4.93
N ASN A 107 11.38 1.92 3.92
CA ASN A 107 11.27 3.36 4.07
C ASN A 107 9.79 3.76 4.21
N PRO A 108 9.39 4.40 5.33
CA PRO A 108 8.00 4.75 5.59
C PRO A 108 7.36 5.68 4.55
N TRP A 109 8.18 6.51 3.89
CA TRP A 109 7.72 7.44 2.86
C TRP A 109 7.33 6.75 1.56
N ILE A 110 7.67 5.48 1.36
CA ILE A 110 7.41 4.75 0.13
C ILE A 110 6.13 3.93 0.25
N SER A 111 5.13 4.22 -0.60
CA SER A 111 3.87 3.48 -0.67
C SER A 111 3.98 2.26 -1.57
N GLU A 112 4.59 2.42 -2.75
CA GLU A 112 4.70 1.37 -3.75
C GLU A 112 6.10 1.34 -4.35
N VAL A 113 6.56 0.14 -4.70
CA VAL A 113 7.84 -0.09 -5.38
C VAL A 113 7.62 -1.03 -6.56
N ARG A 114 8.05 -0.60 -7.73
CA ARG A 114 8.11 -1.43 -8.92
C ARG A 114 9.56 -1.57 -9.35
N VAL A 115 10.03 -2.81 -9.47
CA VAL A 115 11.37 -3.10 -9.95
C VAL A 115 11.26 -3.94 -11.20
N THR A 116 11.94 -3.52 -12.26
CA THR A 116 11.96 -4.20 -13.56
C THR A 116 13.40 -4.38 -14.04
N ARG A 117 13.69 -5.59 -14.55
CA ARG A 117 14.96 -5.87 -15.23
C ARG A 117 14.80 -5.55 -16.71
N ASN A 118 15.62 -4.66 -17.21
CA ASN A 118 15.70 -4.32 -18.64
C ASN A 118 16.98 -4.91 -19.21
N PHE A 119 16.84 -6.10 -19.79
CA PHE A 119 17.96 -6.80 -20.40
C PHE A 119 18.58 -5.97 -21.54
N PRO A 120 19.92 -6.04 -21.72
CA PRO A 120 20.82 -6.98 -21.05
C PRO A 120 21.43 -6.45 -19.73
N ASP A 121 21.44 -5.14 -19.46
CA ASP A 121 22.36 -4.49 -18.52
C ASP A 121 21.73 -3.38 -17.66
N ARG A 122 20.38 -3.31 -17.55
CA ARG A 122 19.71 -2.23 -16.82
C ARG A 122 18.70 -2.75 -15.80
N ILE A 123 18.55 -2.01 -14.69
CA ILE A 123 17.50 -2.20 -13.72
C ILE A 123 16.77 -0.87 -13.50
N ASN A 124 15.44 -0.90 -13.50
CA ASN A 124 14.61 0.26 -13.20
C ASN A 124 13.91 0.03 -11.86
N ILE A 125 14.02 1.02 -10.97
CA ILE A 125 13.34 1.07 -9.67
C ILE A 125 12.42 2.28 -9.72
N GLU A 126 11.12 2.05 -9.82
CA GLU A 126 10.09 3.09 -9.75
C GLU A 126 9.47 3.06 -8.37
N ILE A 127 9.47 4.19 -7.68
CA ILE A 127 8.84 4.33 -6.38
C ILE A 127 7.67 5.31 -6.46
N LYS A 128 6.67 5.08 -5.60
CA LYS A 128 5.60 6.03 -5.34
C LYS A 128 5.70 6.44 -3.89
N GLU A 129 5.91 7.72 -3.66
CA GLU A 129 5.97 8.26 -2.31
C GLU A 129 4.56 8.48 -1.74
N ARG A 130 4.45 8.39 -0.40
CA ARG A 130 3.23 8.73 0.33
C ARG A 130 3.05 10.23 0.36
N LYS A 131 1.80 10.66 0.23
CA LYS A 131 1.39 12.06 0.41
C LYS A 131 0.69 12.18 1.76
N PRO A 132 1.33 12.77 2.77
CA PRO A 132 0.67 13.04 4.03
C PRO A 132 -0.40 14.12 3.81
N ILE A 133 -1.56 13.97 4.44
CA ILE A 133 -2.67 14.93 4.39
C ILE A 133 -3.12 15.37 5.78
N ALA A 134 -2.72 14.68 6.82
CA ALA A 134 -2.98 15.03 8.20
C ALA A 134 -1.92 14.43 9.12
N PHE A 135 -1.85 14.97 10.33
CA PHE A 135 -1.27 14.28 11.47
C PHE A 135 -2.34 13.50 12.23
N ILE A 136 -1.96 12.49 12.97
CA ILE A 136 -2.81 11.82 13.95
C ILE A 136 -2.11 11.80 15.31
N ASN A 137 -2.84 12.19 16.33
CA ASN A 137 -2.35 12.16 17.72
C ASN A 137 -2.80 10.87 18.40
N LEU A 138 -1.86 9.98 18.69
CA LEU A 138 -2.08 8.72 19.41
C LEU A 138 -1.34 8.75 20.76
N ASP A 139 -0.07 8.34 20.76
CA ASP A 139 0.93 8.46 21.82
C ASP A 139 2.07 9.41 21.41
N GLY A 140 1.78 10.24 20.45
CA GLY A 140 2.62 11.18 19.72
C GLY A 140 2.01 11.48 18.36
N LEU A 141 2.63 12.38 17.61
CA LEU A 141 2.14 12.76 16.29
C LEU A 141 2.74 11.86 15.21
N TYR A 142 1.87 11.33 14.35
CA TYR A 142 2.23 10.50 13.21
C TYR A 142 1.61 11.07 11.94
N PHE A 143 2.25 10.84 10.80
CA PHE A 143 1.68 11.16 9.50
C PHE A 143 0.61 10.16 9.09
N VAL A 144 -0.47 10.68 8.50
CA VAL A 144 -1.52 9.91 7.83
C VAL A 144 -1.55 10.29 6.36
N ASP A 145 -1.55 9.30 5.48
CA ASP A 145 -1.63 9.53 4.04
C ASP A 145 -3.07 9.61 3.51
N GLU A 146 -3.20 9.93 2.22
CA GLU A 146 -4.46 10.06 1.50
C GLU A 146 -5.36 8.81 1.54
N THR A 147 -4.84 7.65 1.97
CA THR A 147 -5.59 6.39 2.12
C THR A 147 -5.93 6.05 3.58
N GLY A 148 -5.56 6.92 4.52
CA GLY A 148 -5.76 6.70 5.96
C GLY A 148 -4.68 5.83 6.60
N ILE A 149 -3.58 5.55 5.91
CA ILE A 149 -2.47 4.77 6.46
C ILE A 149 -1.59 5.66 7.32
N ILE A 150 -1.38 5.24 8.58
CA ILE A 150 -0.46 5.86 9.53
C ILE A 150 0.93 5.26 9.26
N PHE A 151 1.92 6.10 8.92
CA PHE A 151 3.15 5.54 8.37
C PHE A 151 4.46 5.96 9.05
N LYS A 152 4.55 7.16 9.62
CA LYS A 152 5.80 7.66 10.23
C LYS A 152 5.48 8.56 11.41
N LYS A 153 6.21 8.41 12.50
CA LYS A 153 6.20 9.38 13.59
C LYS A 153 6.90 10.67 13.14
N ILE A 154 6.35 11.82 13.51
CA ILE A 154 6.95 13.12 13.23
C ILE A 154 8.33 13.23 13.88
N SER A 155 9.26 13.85 13.16
CA SER A 155 10.57 14.28 13.63
C SER A 155 10.71 15.80 13.51
N LEU A 156 11.70 16.37 14.18
CA LEU A 156 11.96 17.83 14.16
C LEU A 156 12.33 18.36 12.76
N GLU A 157 12.71 17.48 11.85
CA GLU A 157 13.08 17.79 10.46
C GLU A 157 11.88 17.83 9.50
N ASP A 158 10.69 17.42 9.99
CA ASP A 158 9.48 17.34 9.17
C ASP A 158 8.72 18.67 9.24
N GLU A 159 9.04 19.60 8.36
CA GLU A 159 8.39 20.91 8.22
C GLU A 159 7.15 20.79 7.32
N LEU A 160 6.03 20.33 7.86
CA LEU A 160 4.74 20.29 7.17
C LEU A 160 3.67 20.88 8.07
N ASP A 161 2.84 21.73 7.50
CA ASP A 161 1.65 22.30 8.15
C ASP A 161 0.42 21.52 7.67
N LEU A 162 -0.14 20.68 8.53
CA LEU A 162 -1.25 19.79 8.24
C LEU A 162 -2.20 19.76 9.45
N PRO A 163 -3.52 19.56 9.21
CA PRO A 163 -4.48 19.40 10.29
C PRO A 163 -4.18 18.16 11.13
N VAL A 164 -4.54 18.21 12.41
CA VAL A 164 -4.34 17.12 13.35
C VAL A 164 -5.64 16.34 13.57
N ILE A 165 -5.61 15.02 13.41
CA ILE A 165 -6.69 14.13 13.81
C ILE A 165 -6.46 13.74 15.28
N THR A 166 -7.46 14.01 16.13
CA THR A 166 -7.43 13.73 17.58
C THR A 166 -8.58 12.83 18.00
N GLY A 167 -8.59 12.42 19.26
CA GLY A 167 -9.69 11.62 19.85
C GLY A 167 -9.52 10.12 19.67
N LEU A 168 -8.61 9.68 18.83
CA LEU A 168 -8.28 8.26 18.64
C LEU A 168 -7.18 7.83 19.61
N LYS A 169 -7.23 6.59 20.03
CA LYS A 169 -6.21 5.93 20.83
C LYS A 169 -5.51 4.85 20.02
N ARG A 170 -4.33 4.42 20.48
CA ARG A 170 -3.61 3.33 19.83
C ARG A 170 -4.40 2.02 19.79
N GLU A 171 -5.27 1.80 20.77
CA GLU A 171 -6.16 0.64 20.84
C GLU A 171 -7.23 0.63 19.73
N ASP A 172 -7.54 1.81 19.16
CA ASP A 172 -8.50 1.97 18.06
C ASP A 172 -7.89 1.60 16.70
N ILE A 173 -6.59 1.32 16.67
CA ILE A 173 -5.89 0.85 15.48
C ILE A 173 -5.79 -0.67 15.60
N GLU A 174 -6.34 -1.38 14.63
CA GLU A 174 -6.30 -2.85 14.60
C GLU A 174 -4.86 -3.38 14.71
N GLU A 175 -4.66 -4.45 15.50
CA GLU A 175 -3.37 -5.11 15.66
C GLU A 175 -2.82 -5.53 14.28
N GLY A 176 -1.65 -4.96 13.90
CA GLY A 176 -1.04 -5.19 12.59
C GLY A 176 -1.59 -4.33 11.44
N ALA A 177 -2.70 -3.63 11.62
CA ALA A 177 -3.18 -2.62 10.69
C ALA A 177 -2.45 -1.28 10.92
N LYS A 178 -2.13 -0.60 9.83
CA LYS A 178 -1.58 0.76 9.88
C LYS A 178 -2.68 1.82 9.72
N THR A 179 -3.94 1.47 10.04
CA THR A 179 -5.11 2.33 9.84
C THR A 179 -6.21 2.01 10.85
N SER A 180 -7.18 2.90 10.96
CA SER A 180 -8.39 2.75 11.74
C SER A 180 -9.57 3.20 10.88
N GLU A 181 -10.74 2.56 11.01
CA GLU A 181 -11.96 2.95 10.29
C GLU A 181 -12.32 4.43 10.57
N LEU A 182 -12.18 4.85 11.81
CA LEU A 182 -12.42 6.24 12.21
C LEU A 182 -11.40 7.20 11.61
N ALA A 183 -10.13 6.79 11.49
CA ALA A 183 -9.12 7.57 10.79
C ALA A 183 -9.45 7.71 9.29
N ILE A 184 -9.93 6.64 8.66
CA ILE A 184 -10.39 6.65 7.26
C ILE A 184 -11.57 7.62 7.10
N GLN A 185 -12.51 7.66 8.03
CA GLN A 185 -13.64 8.62 7.99
C GLN A 185 -13.16 10.07 8.06
N ALA A 186 -12.20 10.38 8.94
CA ALA A 186 -11.59 11.70 9.04
C ALA A 186 -10.85 12.08 7.75
N VAL A 187 -10.09 11.14 7.16
CA VAL A 187 -9.41 11.33 5.87
C VAL A 187 -10.41 11.56 4.73
N ASN A 188 -11.50 10.80 4.67
CA ASN A 188 -12.56 11.01 3.68
C ASN A 188 -13.19 12.40 3.82
N LEU A 189 -13.39 12.86 5.05
CA LEU A 189 -13.87 14.22 5.31
C LEU A 189 -12.90 15.25 4.77
N LEU A 190 -11.58 15.11 5.00
CA LEU A 190 -10.56 16.00 4.43
C LEU A 190 -10.62 16.04 2.90
N HIS A 191 -10.82 14.92 2.24
CA HIS A 191 -10.99 14.88 0.78
C HIS A 191 -12.23 15.64 0.30
N ILE A 192 -13.35 15.53 1.04
CA ILE A 192 -14.59 16.26 0.71
C ILE A 192 -14.34 17.77 0.88
N LEU A 193 -13.72 18.19 1.97
CA LEU A 193 -13.41 19.60 2.26
C LEU A 193 -12.47 20.19 1.21
N ALA A 194 -11.39 19.48 0.87
CA ALA A 194 -10.45 19.90 -0.16
C ALA A 194 -11.10 20.01 -1.55
N LYS A 195 -11.94 19.05 -1.93
CA LYS A 195 -12.69 19.10 -3.20
C LYS A 195 -13.67 20.27 -3.29
N LYS A 196 -14.24 20.64 -2.18
CA LYS A 196 -15.18 21.77 -2.06
C LYS A 196 -14.49 23.13 -1.94
N GLY A 197 -13.20 23.15 -1.56
CA GLY A 197 -12.45 24.39 -1.34
C GLY A 197 -12.98 25.21 -0.16
N ILE A 198 -13.66 24.57 0.81
CA ILE A 198 -14.32 25.27 1.93
C ILE A 198 -13.28 25.76 2.93
N PHE A 199 -12.26 24.95 3.18
CA PHE A 199 -11.09 25.32 3.95
C PHE A 199 -9.85 25.05 3.09
N ALA A 200 -8.99 26.04 2.92
CA ALA A 200 -7.60 25.78 2.60
C ALA A 200 -6.99 24.96 3.76
N ASN A 201 -6.00 24.12 3.51
CA ASN A 201 -5.37 23.30 4.56
C ASN A 201 -4.88 24.12 5.76
N GLU A 202 -4.57 25.40 5.54
CA GLU A 202 -4.13 26.39 6.54
C GLU A 202 -5.25 26.87 7.48
N GLU A 203 -6.51 26.66 7.13
CA GLU A 203 -7.66 27.14 7.93
C GLU A 203 -8.23 26.06 8.86
N LEU A 204 -7.99 24.79 8.57
CA LEU A 204 -8.41 23.66 9.39
C LEU A 204 -7.27 23.25 10.34
N SER A 205 -7.49 23.40 11.63
CA SER A 205 -6.50 23.03 12.67
C SER A 205 -6.63 21.57 13.09
N GLU A 206 -7.86 21.15 13.39
CA GLU A 206 -8.08 19.85 14.03
C GLU A 206 -9.38 19.19 13.54
N ILE A 207 -9.32 17.86 13.43
CA ILE A 207 -10.48 16.97 13.31
C ILE A 207 -10.52 16.09 14.55
N ASN A 208 -11.43 16.37 15.46
CA ASN A 208 -11.64 15.51 16.61
C ASN A 208 -12.61 14.40 16.27
N VAL A 209 -12.21 13.17 16.58
CA VAL A 209 -12.99 11.95 16.35
C VAL A 209 -13.48 11.42 17.68
N ASP A 210 -14.78 11.40 17.87
CA ASP A 210 -15.42 10.81 19.04
C ASP A 210 -16.31 9.65 18.63
N LYS A 211 -16.21 8.51 19.33
CA LYS A 211 -16.96 7.29 19.02
C LYS A 211 -18.48 7.45 19.24
N THR A 212 -18.87 8.40 20.06
CA THR A 212 -20.29 8.63 20.44
C THR A 212 -20.86 9.83 19.73
N TYR A 213 -20.05 10.88 19.56
CA TYR A 213 -20.50 12.17 19.01
C TYR A 213 -20.06 12.39 17.56
N GLY A 214 -19.28 11.48 16.98
CA GLY A 214 -18.81 11.57 15.60
C GLY A 214 -17.69 12.58 15.42
N LEU A 215 -17.67 13.28 14.28
CA LEU A 215 -16.60 14.18 13.90
C LEU A 215 -16.90 15.64 14.25
N THR A 216 -15.90 16.32 14.82
CA THR A 216 -15.92 17.75 15.10
C THR A 216 -14.68 18.41 14.48
N LEU A 217 -14.87 19.50 13.76
CA LEU A 217 -13.78 20.29 13.17
C LEU A 217 -13.49 21.51 14.04
N TYR A 218 -12.23 21.93 14.07
CA TYR A 218 -11.79 23.19 14.65
C TYR A 218 -11.00 23.99 13.62
N THR A 219 -11.33 25.28 13.48
CA THR A 219 -10.61 26.17 12.56
C THR A 219 -9.43 26.84 13.25
N MET A 220 -8.36 27.12 12.49
CA MET A 220 -7.14 27.71 13.04
C MET A 220 -7.32 29.18 13.44
N GLN A 221 -7.92 29.99 12.58
CA GLN A 221 -7.96 31.46 12.77
C GLN A 221 -8.95 31.90 13.87
N GLN A 222 -10.15 31.33 13.89
CA GLN A 222 -11.22 31.74 14.78
C GLN A 222 -11.48 30.79 15.94
N GLY A 223 -10.88 29.58 15.91
CA GLY A 223 -11.20 28.52 16.85
C GLY A 223 -12.66 28.06 16.76
N THR A 224 -13.31 28.30 15.62
CA THR A 224 -14.72 27.91 15.42
C THR A 224 -14.84 26.39 15.51
N ARG A 225 -15.73 25.92 16.38
CA ARG A 225 -16.08 24.52 16.53
C ARG A 225 -17.23 24.17 15.59
N ILE A 226 -17.05 23.14 14.75
CA ILE A 226 -18.04 22.70 13.78
C ILE A 226 -18.38 21.23 14.06
N GLU A 227 -19.54 20.98 14.65
CA GLU A 227 -20.02 19.66 15.02
C GLU A 227 -20.74 18.99 13.85
N LEU A 228 -20.07 18.04 13.19
CA LEU A 228 -20.62 17.28 12.09
C LEU A 228 -21.42 16.05 12.56
N GLY A 229 -21.01 15.43 13.68
CA GLY A 229 -21.57 14.17 14.12
C GLY A 229 -21.17 13.01 13.22
N GLU A 230 -22.01 11.98 13.17
CA GLU A 230 -21.79 10.76 12.37
C GLU A 230 -22.46 10.84 10.99
N GLY A 231 -22.02 10.00 10.03
CA GLY A 231 -22.72 9.70 8.76
C GLY A 231 -22.52 10.75 7.67
N GLU A 232 -23.50 10.92 6.81
CA GLU A 232 -23.55 11.66 5.54
C GLU A 232 -22.84 13.05 5.50
N PHE A 233 -21.51 13.04 5.42
CA PHE A 233 -20.71 14.28 5.46
C PHE A 233 -20.94 15.19 4.26
N THR A 234 -21.24 14.65 3.08
CA THR A 234 -21.45 15.43 1.86
C THR A 234 -22.54 16.48 2.01
N ASP A 235 -23.70 16.08 2.57
CA ASP A 235 -24.83 16.99 2.78
C ASP A 235 -24.57 17.99 3.91
N LYS A 236 -23.89 17.54 4.97
CA LYS A 236 -23.50 18.40 6.09
C LYS A 236 -22.53 19.48 5.65
N ILE A 237 -21.54 19.10 4.85
CA ILE A 237 -20.58 20.04 4.28
C ILE A 237 -21.25 21.01 3.28
N ALA A 238 -22.23 20.54 2.48
CA ALA A 238 -23.01 21.47 1.65
C ALA A 238 -23.84 22.47 2.45
N ARG A 239 -24.33 22.08 3.65
CA ARG A 239 -24.98 23.03 4.58
C ARG A 239 -24.00 23.98 5.22
N LEU A 240 -22.81 23.52 5.62
CA LEU A 240 -21.74 24.33 6.13
C LEU A 240 -21.33 25.41 5.11
N GLU A 241 -21.11 25.01 3.86
CA GLU A 241 -20.77 25.91 2.74
C GLU A 241 -21.80 27.04 2.60
N ARG A 242 -23.09 26.73 2.68
CA ARG A 242 -24.15 27.75 2.64
C ARG A 242 -24.08 28.72 3.81
N VAL A 243 -23.78 28.25 5.02
CA VAL A 243 -23.62 29.09 6.20
C VAL A 243 -22.42 30.05 6.03
N ILE A 244 -21.28 29.49 5.63
CA ILE A 244 -20.06 30.30 5.40
C ILE A 244 -20.30 31.36 4.35
N ASN A 245 -20.92 30.99 3.21
CA ASN A 245 -21.21 31.93 2.11
C ASN A 245 -22.22 33.01 2.53
N SER A 246 -23.27 32.64 3.29
CA SER A 246 -24.29 33.62 3.75
C SER A 246 -23.76 34.64 4.74
N ARG A 247 -22.70 34.30 5.49
CA ARG A 247 -22.06 35.15 6.46
C ARG A 247 -20.78 35.82 5.98
N ASN A 248 -20.35 35.46 4.76
CA ASN A 248 -19.07 35.91 4.19
C ASN A 248 -17.85 35.49 5.05
N GLY A 249 -17.91 34.28 5.63
CA GLY A 249 -16.86 33.71 6.46
C GLY A 249 -17.34 33.19 7.83
N LEU A 250 -16.39 32.92 8.71
CA LEU A 250 -16.62 32.37 10.06
C LEU A 250 -16.34 33.42 11.17
N ALA A 251 -16.09 34.67 10.81
CA ALA A 251 -15.79 35.73 11.79
C ALA A 251 -16.91 35.81 12.84
N GLY A 252 -16.53 35.83 14.12
CA GLY A 252 -17.46 35.93 15.23
C GLY A 252 -18.33 34.69 15.49
N VAL A 253 -18.05 33.58 14.81
CA VAL A 253 -18.77 32.30 15.04
C VAL A 253 -18.00 31.43 16.02
N GLU A 254 -18.65 31.09 17.15
CA GLU A 254 -18.10 30.19 18.17
C GLU A 254 -18.35 28.73 17.82
N LEU A 255 -19.59 28.40 17.36
CA LEU A 255 -20.01 27.04 17.09
C LEU A 255 -20.99 26.96 15.92
N ILE A 256 -20.81 25.92 15.09
CA ILE A 256 -21.78 25.48 14.08
C ILE A 256 -22.15 24.02 14.33
N GLY A 257 -23.41 23.76 14.67
CA GLY A 257 -23.96 22.42 14.84
C GLY A 257 -24.64 21.95 13.57
N LEU A 258 -24.14 20.84 12.98
CA LEU A 258 -24.66 20.19 11.77
C LEU A 258 -25.18 18.77 12.02
N ASN A 259 -25.15 18.34 13.27
CA ASN A 259 -25.59 17.02 13.72
C ASN A 259 -27.12 16.85 13.75
N TYR A 260 -27.89 17.89 13.42
CA TYR A 260 -29.35 17.87 13.36
C TYR A 260 -29.86 17.49 11.96
N ASN A 261 -30.98 16.73 11.90
CA ASN A 261 -31.52 16.22 10.63
C ASN A 261 -31.97 17.30 9.64
N LYS A 262 -32.46 18.44 10.12
CA LYS A 262 -33.04 19.52 9.28
C LYS A 262 -32.69 20.91 9.79
N GLY A 263 -31.44 21.23 9.95
CA GLY A 263 -31.08 22.58 10.37
C GLY A 263 -29.61 22.76 10.65
N VAL A 264 -29.22 23.98 10.83
CA VAL A 264 -27.88 24.38 11.29
C VAL A 264 -28.06 25.29 12.48
N VAL A 265 -27.40 24.96 13.58
CA VAL A 265 -27.33 25.84 14.75
C VAL A 265 -26.05 26.63 14.66
N VAL A 266 -26.14 27.95 14.71
CA VAL A 266 -24.96 28.83 14.73
C VAL A 266 -24.98 29.61 16.04
N LYS A 267 -23.91 29.46 16.83
CA LYS A 267 -23.67 30.24 18.05
C LYS A 267 -22.61 31.31 17.78
N LEU A 268 -22.93 32.54 18.08
CA LEU A 268 -22.03 33.68 17.91
C LEU A 268 -21.25 33.93 19.19
N THR A 269 -20.07 34.53 19.06
CA THR A 269 -19.29 35.04 20.18
C THR A 269 -20.02 36.20 20.86
N SER A 270 -19.79 36.41 22.16
CA SER A 270 -20.48 37.45 22.94
C SER A 270 -20.29 38.89 22.40
N GLY A 271 -19.20 39.14 21.64
CA GLY A 271 -18.93 40.40 20.99
C GLY A 271 -19.88 40.70 19.82
N GLU A 272 -20.11 39.71 18.96
CA GLU A 272 -21.00 39.81 17.79
C GLU A 272 -22.47 39.89 18.18
N LEU A 273 -22.90 39.14 19.21
CA LEU A 273 -24.26 39.25 19.74
C LEU A 273 -24.64 40.66 20.16
N LYS A 274 -23.67 41.45 20.72
CA LYS A 274 -23.88 42.86 21.07
C LYS A 274 -23.98 43.76 19.83
N GLN A 275 -23.24 43.47 18.77
CA GLN A 275 -23.28 44.23 17.52
C GLN A 275 -24.58 43.98 16.74
N GLU A 276 -25.02 42.70 16.62
CA GLU A 276 -26.28 42.38 15.95
C GLU A 276 -27.50 42.94 16.72
N ALA A 277 -27.48 42.84 18.06
CA ALA A 277 -28.51 43.48 18.89
C ALA A 277 -28.51 45.00 18.80
N GLY A 278 -27.35 45.64 18.58
CA GLY A 278 -27.21 47.05 18.31
C GLY A 278 -27.80 47.46 16.96
N LYS A 279 -27.45 46.72 15.89
CA LYS A 279 -27.97 46.98 14.53
C LYS A 279 -29.49 46.82 14.44
N SER A 280 -30.04 45.77 15.03
CA SER A 280 -31.50 45.55 15.05
C SER A 280 -32.24 46.61 15.86
N ARG A 281 -31.64 47.23 16.89
CA ARG A 281 -32.19 48.38 17.61
C ARG A 281 -32.15 49.66 16.78
N GLU A 282 -31.10 49.84 15.97
CA GLU A 282 -31.00 51.00 15.08
C GLU A 282 -31.94 50.91 13.88
N GLU A 283 -32.08 49.73 13.25
CA GLU A 283 -33.07 49.54 12.19
C GLU A 283 -34.49 49.67 12.69
N GLY A 284 -34.82 49.13 13.86
CA GLY A 284 -36.13 49.33 14.51
C GLY A 284 -36.41 50.79 14.89
N LYS A 285 -35.39 51.60 15.15
CA LYS A 285 -35.53 53.06 15.34
C LYS A 285 -35.71 53.79 14.02
N ARG A 286 -35.06 53.40 12.94
CA ARG A 286 -35.21 54.03 11.61
C ARG A 286 -36.57 53.76 10.98
N THR A 287 -37.20 52.65 11.28
CA THR A 287 -38.54 52.31 10.78
C THR A 287 -39.66 53.07 11.54
N LYS A 288 -39.37 53.68 12.73
CA LYS A 288 -40.33 54.50 13.51
C LYS A 288 -40.34 55.98 13.21
N ILE A 289 -39.52 56.47 12.26
CA ILE A 289 -39.45 57.85 11.88
C ILE A 289 -39.94 58.06 10.43
N LYS A 290 -41.08 57.48 10.09
CA LYS A 290 -41.91 57.88 8.93
C LYS A 290 -43.38 57.79 9.33
N VAL A 291 -43.82 58.84 9.95
CA VAL A 291 -45.19 59.35 9.92
C VAL A 291 -45.14 60.78 9.44
#